data_b575bd5cb343e1b547615ba534a2ec9f
#
_entry.id   b575bd5cb343e1b547615ba534a2ec9f
#
_cell.length_a   1.000
_cell.length_b   1.000
_cell.length_c   1.000
_cell.angle_alpha   90.00
_cell.angle_beta   90.00
_cell.angle_gamma   90.00
#
_symmetry.space_group_name_H-M   'P 1'
#
loop_
_entity.id
_entity.type
_entity.pdbx_description
1 polymer ?
#
loop_
_entity_poly.entity_id
_entity_poly.type
_entity_poly.pdbx_seq_one_letter_code
_entity_poly.pdbx_strand_id
1 'polypeptide(L)'
;MNIKRGDIYYADLSPVIGSEQGGLRPVLIIQNDVGNRYSPTVIAAAITSRLGKSRLPTHIDLYCGHTGTSGGASGEMGLARDSVILLEQVRTLDKRRLRERIGHLDDDVMREVNDAISVSFGLAPDTVAAEAPDAGPAGAIG
;
A
#
# COMPACT_ATOMS: atom_id res chain seq x y z
N MET A 1 8.46 -19.27 -0.52
CA MET A 1 7.74 -18.08 -0.03
C MET A 1 6.37 -18.04 -0.67
N ASN A 2 5.34 -18.10 0.15
CA ASN A 2 3.98 -18.16 -0.35
C ASN A 2 3.32 -16.80 -0.26
N ILE A 3 3.59 -15.96 -1.23
CA ILE A 3 3.16 -14.57 -1.23
C ILE A 3 1.72 -14.47 -1.74
N LYS A 4 0.89 -13.75 -1.01
CA LYS A 4 -0.50 -13.56 -1.38
C LYS A 4 -0.84 -12.08 -1.47
N ARG A 5 -1.75 -11.74 -2.36
CA ARG A 5 -2.24 -10.38 -2.45
C ARG A 5 -2.87 -9.99 -1.13
N GLY A 6 -2.49 -8.84 -0.61
CA GLY A 6 -2.93 -8.38 0.70
C GLY A 6 -1.91 -8.63 1.81
N ASP A 7 -0.88 -9.41 1.54
CA ASP A 7 0.18 -9.60 2.51
C ASP A 7 1.01 -8.34 2.67
N ILE A 8 1.52 -8.13 3.86
CA ILE A 8 2.45 -7.05 4.14
C ILE A 8 3.81 -7.67 4.47
N TYR A 9 4.82 -7.20 3.77
CA TYR A 9 6.20 -7.65 3.97
C TYR A 9 7.09 -6.47 4.23
N TYR A 10 8.14 -6.66 5.03
CA TYR A 10 9.25 -5.73 4.97
C TYR A 10 10.00 -5.98 3.66
N ALA A 11 10.44 -4.90 3.04
CA ALA A 11 11.18 -4.97 1.79
C ALA A 11 12.28 -3.92 1.79
N ASP A 12 13.37 -4.23 1.13
CA ASP A 12 14.44 -3.28 0.93
C ASP A 12 14.12 -2.48 -0.34
N LEU A 13 13.78 -1.25 -0.17
CA LEU A 13 13.36 -0.37 -1.27
C LEU A 13 14.49 0.44 -1.87
N SER A 14 15.68 0.35 -1.30
CA SER A 14 16.82 1.09 -1.83
C SER A 14 17.35 0.46 -3.10
N PRO A 15 17.96 1.25 -3.97
CA PRO A 15 18.09 2.69 -3.93
C PRO A 15 16.85 3.40 -4.46
N VAL A 16 16.68 4.64 -4.04
CA VAL A 16 15.55 5.47 -4.48
C VAL A 16 16.06 6.85 -4.88
N ILE A 17 15.16 7.62 -5.48
CA ILE A 17 15.46 8.98 -5.90
C ILE A 17 14.42 9.92 -5.33
N GLY A 18 14.87 11.00 -4.74
CA GLY A 18 13.98 12.08 -4.31
C GLY A 18 12.94 11.64 -3.29
N SER A 19 11.69 11.86 -3.62
CA SER A 19 10.59 11.64 -2.70
C SER A 19 10.12 10.20 -2.60
N GLU A 20 10.77 9.29 -3.29
CA GLU A 20 10.39 7.89 -3.21
C GLU A 20 10.70 7.33 -1.83
N GLN A 21 9.86 6.44 -1.36
CA GLN A 21 10.13 5.77 -0.09
C GLN A 21 11.29 4.82 -0.25
N GLY A 22 12.26 4.87 0.65
CA GLY A 22 13.44 4.03 0.56
C GLY A 22 13.77 3.35 1.86
N GLY A 23 14.80 2.53 1.83
CA GLY A 23 15.26 1.78 2.99
C GLY A 23 14.42 0.55 3.23
N LEU A 24 14.58 -0.03 4.41
CA LEU A 24 13.80 -1.21 4.78
C LEU A 24 12.46 -0.75 5.31
N ARG A 25 11.41 -1.05 4.57
CA ARG A 25 10.07 -0.53 4.85
C ARG A 25 9.02 -1.59 4.62
N PRO A 26 7.88 -1.48 5.30
CA PRO A 26 6.78 -2.37 4.97
C PRO A 26 6.15 -1.98 3.64
N VAL A 27 5.70 -2.99 2.92
CA VAL A 27 5.00 -2.80 1.66
C VAL A 27 3.79 -3.72 1.63
N LEU A 28 2.77 -3.31 0.90
CA LEU A 28 1.58 -4.12 0.70
C LEU A 28 1.65 -4.77 -0.67
N ILE A 29 1.48 -6.08 -0.72
CA ILE A 29 1.47 -6.81 -1.98
C ILE A 29 0.11 -6.59 -2.65
N ILE A 30 0.12 -6.00 -3.83
CA ILE A 30 -1.11 -5.74 -4.57
C ILE A 30 -1.20 -6.51 -5.88
N GLN A 31 -0.16 -7.25 -6.24
CA GLN A 31 -0.18 -8.07 -7.44
C GLN A 31 -1.12 -9.25 -7.24
N ASN A 32 -1.74 -9.69 -8.33
CA ASN A 32 -2.64 -10.84 -8.30
C ASN A 32 -1.87 -12.11 -7.90
N ASP A 33 -2.61 -13.11 -7.42
CA ASP A 33 -1.96 -14.29 -6.85
C ASP A 33 -1.33 -15.20 -7.88
N VAL A 34 -1.77 -15.15 -9.10
CA VAL A 34 -1.10 -15.92 -10.16
C VAL A 34 0.29 -15.35 -10.38
N GLY A 35 0.39 -14.03 -10.49
CA GLY A 35 1.68 -13.38 -10.60
C GLY A 35 2.52 -13.62 -9.36
N ASN A 36 1.91 -13.54 -8.19
CA ASN A 36 2.64 -13.77 -6.94
C ASN A 36 3.26 -15.17 -6.90
N ARG A 37 2.60 -16.12 -7.51
CA ARG A 37 3.10 -17.48 -7.50
C ARG A 37 4.19 -17.73 -8.54
N TYR A 38 4.03 -17.18 -9.72
CA TYR A 38 4.88 -17.56 -10.84
C TYR A 38 5.88 -16.52 -11.30
N SER A 39 5.66 -15.26 -10.98
CA SER A 39 6.58 -14.21 -11.43
C SER A 39 7.76 -14.09 -10.48
N PRO A 40 8.93 -13.72 -10.96
CA PRO A 40 10.06 -13.41 -10.08
C PRO A 40 9.90 -12.07 -9.38
N THR A 41 8.90 -11.29 -9.74
CA THR A 41 8.67 -9.98 -9.16
C THR A 41 7.28 -9.89 -8.58
N VAL A 42 7.07 -8.88 -7.73
CA VAL A 42 5.75 -8.55 -7.21
C VAL A 42 5.50 -7.07 -7.43
N ILE A 43 4.23 -6.70 -7.47
CA ILE A 43 3.83 -5.30 -7.48
C ILE A 43 3.38 -4.96 -6.07
N ALA A 44 3.94 -3.91 -5.52
CA ALA A 44 3.68 -3.55 -4.13
C ALA A 44 3.52 -2.05 -3.97
N ALA A 45 2.78 -1.66 -2.94
CA ALA A 45 2.58 -0.27 -2.58
C ALA A 45 3.36 0.03 -1.30
N ALA A 46 3.96 1.21 -1.25
CA ALA A 46 4.74 1.60 -0.08
C ALA A 46 3.83 1.89 1.11
N ILE A 47 4.32 1.58 2.28
CA ILE A 47 3.66 1.90 3.55
C ILE A 47 4.62 2.76 4.34
N THR A 48 4.13 3.85 4.90
CA THR A 48 4.96 4.75 5.68
C THR A 48 4.27 5.07 7.00
N SER A 49 5.06 5.49 7.99
CA SER A 49 4.50 5.90 9.26
C SER A 49 3.64 7.13 9.04
N ARG A 50 2.51 7.16 9.72
CA ARG A 50 1.62 8.27 9.56
C ARG A 50 2.09 9.42 10.39
N LEU A 51 2.57 10.45 9.74
CA LEU A 51 3.09 11.61 10.44
C LEU A 51 2.32 12.87 10.16
N GLY A 52 1.68 12.95 9.02
CA GLY A 52 1.06 14.19 8.64
C GLY A 52 -0.43 14.06 8.60
N LYS A 53 -1.05 15.10 8.15
CA LYS A 53 -2.46 15.14 8.02
C LYS A 53 -2.92 15.13 6.61
N SER A 54 -2.02 15.34 5.69
CA SER A 54 -2.37 15.37 4.30
C SER A 54 -2.92 14.04 3.89
N ARG A 55 -4.05 14.06 3.26
CA ARG A 55 -4.65 12.84 2.80
C ARG A 55 -4.98 12.98 1.35
N LEU A 56 -4.65 11.95 0.60
CA LEU A 56 -5.04 11.86 -0.79
C LEU A 56 -6.03 10.71 -0.91
N PRO A 57 -6.87 10.71 -1.92
CA PRO A 57 -7.78 9.58 -2.13
C PRO A 57 -7.04 8.25 -2.36
N THR A 58 -5.74 8.31 -2.58
CA THR A 58 -4.92 7.12 -2.76
C THR A 58 -4.28 6.64 -1.47
N HIS A 59 -4.58 7.28 -0.35
CA HIS A 59 -4.02 6.90 0.95
C HIS A 59 -5.01 6.04 1.74
N ILE A 60 -4.52 4.96 2.31
CA ILE A 60 -5.33 4.08 3.17
C ILE A 60 -4.66 4.00 4.53
N ASP A 61 -5.37 4.38 5.56
CA ASP A 61 -4.83 4.35 6.92
C ASP A 61 -4.81 2.94 7.48
N LEU A 62 -3.74 2.62 8.17
CA LEU A 62 -3.62 1.38 8.93
C LEU A 62 -3.32 1.73 10.37
N TYR A 63 -4.10 1.18 11.29
CA TYR A 63 -3.95 1.48 12.69
C TYR A 63 -3.30 0.30 13.40
N CYS A 64 -2.22 0.59 14.10
CA CYS A 64 -1.47 -0.42 14.82
C CYS A 64 -2.38 -1.14 15.82
N GLY A 65 -2.33 -2.45 15.79
CA GLY A 65 -3.14 -3.23 16.71
C GLY A 65 -4.62 -3.25 16.41
N HIS A 66 -5.02 -2.81 15.25
CA HIS A 66 -6.41 -2.68 14.91
C HIS A 66 -6.88 -3.77 13.99
N THR A 67 -8.15 -3.87 13.90
CA THR A 67 -8.72 -4.81 13.00
C THR A 67 -8.51 -4.36 11.60
N GLY A 68 -8.82 -4.72 10.66
CA GLY A 68 -8.49 -4.41 9.30
C GLY A 68 -7.43 -5.35 8.81
N THR A 69 -6.85 -6.14 9.69
CA THR A 69 -5.85 -7.10 9.32
C THR A 69 -6.27 -8.45 9.83
N SER A 70 -6.28 -9.43 8.98
CA SER A 70 -6.64 -10.75 9.41
C SER A 70 -5.40 -11.42 10.00
N GLY A 71 -5.59 -12.16 11.02
CA GLY A 71 -4.51 -12.82 11.70
C GLY A 71 -3.68 -11.85 12.46
N GLY A 72 -3.53 -10.69 11.94
CA GLY A 72 -2.80 -9.70 12.65
C GLY A 72 -3.67 -8.94 13.59
N ALA A 73 -4.94 -9.17 13.49
CA ALA A 73 -5.86 -8.46 14.33
C ALA A 73 -5.46 -8.53 15.77
N SER A 74 -4.92 -9.58 16.17
CA SER A 74 -4.56 -9.73 17.56
C SER A 74 -3.22 -9.12 17.87
N GLY A 75 -2.80 -8.19 17.11
CA GLY A 75 -1.54 -7.54 17.39
C GLY A 75 -0.38 -8.22 16.73
N GLU A 76 -0.64 -9.18 15.90
CA GLU A 76 0.45 -9.83 15.20
C GLU A 76 0.89 -9.08 14.00
N MET A 77 0.22 -7.97 13.70
CA MET A 77 0.69 -7.10 12.68
C MET A 77 2.01 -6.52 13.13
N GLY A 78 3.02 -6.69 12.34
CA GLY A 78 4.35 -6.22 12.72
C GLY A 78 4.56 -4.73 12.62
N LEU A 79 3.54 -3.96 12.35
CA LEU A 79 3.67 -2.52 12.27
C LEU A 79 3.78 -1.94 13.67
N ALA A 80 4.82 -1.17 13.90
CA ALA A 80 5.08 -0.62 15.23
C ALA A 80 4.23 0.59 15.55
N ARG A 81 3.65 1.22 14.55
CA ARG A 81 2.86 2.43 14.74
C ARG A 81 1.88 2.58 13.61
N ASP A 82 0.94 3.50 13.80
CA ASP A 82 -0.03 3.80 12.75
C ASP A 82 0.69 4.18 11.48
N SER A 83 0.18 3.73 10.37
CA SER A 83 0.83 3.85 9.08
C SER A 83 -0.19 4.21 8.02
N VAL A 84 0.30 4.53 6.85
CA VAL A 84 -0.56 4.79 5.71
C VAL A 84 0.01 4.08 4.49
N ILE A 85 -0.88 3.46 3.72
CA ILE A 85 -0.50 2.83 2.46
C ILE A 85 -0.61 3.89 1.38
N LEU A 86 0.42 4.01 0.58
CA LEU A 86 0.50 5.03 -0.45
C LEU A 86 0.28 4.38 -1.81
N LEU A 87 -0.96 4.40 -2.28
CA LEU A 87 -1.26 3.74 -3.55
C LEU A 87 -0.82 4.56 -4.76
N GLU A 88 -0.26 5.73 -4.54
CA GLU A 88 0.42 6.46 -5.60
C GLU A 88 1.90 6.09 -5.66
N GLN A 89 2.41 5.35 -4.69
CA GLN A 89 3.79 4.87 -4.71
C GLN A 89 3.82 3.37 -4.87
N VAL A 90 3.50 2.94 -6.05
CA VAL A 90 3.44 1.54 -6.41
C VAL A 90 4.66 1.22 -7.26
N ARG A 91 5.28 0.09 -7.00
CA ARG A 91 6.46 -0.28 -7.78
C ARG A 91 6.57 -1.79 -7.87
N THR A 92 7.33 -2.21 -8.86
CA THR A 92 7.65 -3.62 -9.04
C THR A 92 8.94 -3.92 -8.28
N LEU A 93 8.89 -4.96 -7.49
CA LEU A 93 10.04 -5.39 -6.69
C LEU A 93 10.42 -6.81 -7.04
N ASP A 94 11.70 -7.06 -7.15
CA ASP A 94 12.19 -8.42 -7.22
C ASP A 94 11.86 -9.10 -5.89
N LYS A 95 11.41 -10.34 -5.94
CA LYS A 95 11.05 -11.05 -4.70
C LYS A 95 12.20 -11.14 -3.72
N ARG A 96 13.44 -11.08 -4.20
CA ARG A 96 14.60 -11.11 -3.30
C ARG A 96 14.69 -9.88 -2.41
N ARG A 97 13.95 -8.82 -2.70
CA ARG A 97 13.92 -7.65 -1.83
C ARG A 97 13.01 -7.85 -0.64
N LEU A 98 12.14 -8.84 -0.68
CA LEU A 98 11.21 -9.09 0.42
C LEU A 98 11.93 -9.75 1.58
N ARG A 99 11.57 -9.31 2.79
CA ARG A 99 12.10 -9.89 4.01
C ARG A 99 10.97 -10.60 4.75
N GLU A 100 10.70 -10.22 5.93
CA GLU A 100 9.75 -10.91 6.78
C GLU A 100 8.30 -10.51 6.46
N ARG A 101 7.40 -11.47 6.45
CA ARG A 101 5.99 -11.20 6.31
C ARG A 101 5.47 -10.75 7.67
N ILE A 102 4.77 -9.64 7.72
CA ILE A 102 4.34 -9.08 8.98
C ILE A 102 2.83 -8.95 9.12
N GLY A 103 2.08 -9.33 8.13
CA GLY A 103 0.63 -9.29 8.27
C GLY A 103 -0.09 -9.54 6.97
N HIS A 104 -1.43 -9.45 7.06
CA HIS A 104 -2.29 -9.62 5.91
C HIS A 104 -3.55 -8.81 6.14
N LEU A 105 -3.96 -8.02 5.18
CA LEU A 105 -5.15 -7.20 5.30
C LEU A 105 -6.38 -8.01 4.98
N ASP A 106 -7.46 -7.74 5.71
CA ASP A 106 -8.72 -8.44 5.44
C ASP A 106 -9.40 -7.85 4.21
N ASP A 107 -10.48 -8.51 3.81
CA ASP A 107 -11.15 -8.15 2.57
C ASP A 107 -11.75 -6.76 2.58
N ASP A 108 -12.21 -6.31 3.74
CA ASP A 108 -12.81 -4.97 3.82
C ASP A 108 -11.79 -3.89 3.52
N VAL A 109 -10.61 -4.03 4.12
CA VAL A 109 -9.56 -3.06 3.85
C VAL A 109 -9.06 -3.20 2.42
N MET A 110 -8.97 -4.42 1.92
CA MET A 110 -8.54 -4.61 0.54
C MET A 110 -9.51 -4.01 -0.47
N ARG A 111 -10.80 -3.94 -0.14
CA ARG A 111 -11.72 -3.24 -1.01
C ARG A 111 -11.40 -1.75 -1.09
N GLU A 112 -11.04 -1.14 0.05
CA GLU A 112 -10.63 0.25 0.04
C GLU A 112 -9.33 0.42 -0.76
N VAL A 113 -8.43 -0.53 -0.63
CA VAL A 113 -7.19 -0.51 -1.40
C VAL A 113 -7.50 -0.57 -2.89
N ASN A 114 -8.42 -1.45 -3.28
CA ASN A 114 -8.80 -1.56 -4.70
C ASN A 114 -9.35 -0.25 -5.23
N ASP A 115 -10.17 0.43 -4.45
CA ASP A 115 -10.70 1.72 -4.86
C ASP A 115 -9.59 2.74 -5.00
N ALA A 116 -8.68 2.76 -4.06
CA ALA A 116 -7.56 3.70 -4.11
C ALA A 116 -6.64 3.42 -5.31
N ILE A 117 -6.45 2.15 -5.65
CA ILE A 117 -5.69 1.80 -6.84
C ILE A 117 -6.39 2.33 -8.08
N SER A 118 -7.70 2.18 -8.15
CA SER A 118 -8.46 2.68 -9.29
C SER A 118 -8.31 4.18 -9.44
N VAL A 119 -8.31 4.90 -8.34
CA VAL A 119 -8.07 6.34 -8.38
C VAL A 119 -6.66 6.63 -8.85
N SER A 120 -5.69 5.95 -8.26
CA SER A 120 -4.29 6.20 -8.56
C SER A 120 -3.97 5.94 -10.03
N PHE A 121 -4.60 4.92 -10.60
CA PHE A 121 -4.33 4.53 -11.98
C PHE A 121 -5.25 5.20 -12.99
N GLY A 122 -6.11 6.10 -12.52
CA GLY A 122 -7.00 6.83 -13.42
C GLY A 122 -8.16 6.00 -13.94
N LEU A 123 -8.52 4.95 -13.24
CA LEU A 123 -9.59 4.06 -13.66
C LEU A 123 -10.92 4.39 -12.99
N ALA A 124 -10.88 5.11 -11.89
CA ALA A 124 -12.10 5.45 -11.16
C ALA A 124 -12.75 6.67 -11.75
N PRO A 125 -14.06 6.83 -11.56
CA PRO A 125 -14.73 8.05 -11.98
C PRO A 125 -14.17 9.25 -11.24
N ASP A 126 -14.25 10.41 -11.84
CA ASP A 126 -13.72 11.62 -11.25
C ASP A 126 -14.41 12.07 -9.98
N THR A 127 -15.55 11.51 -9.67
CA THR A 127 -16.31 11.94 -8.51
C THR A 127 -15.49 11.84 -7.24
N VAL A 128 -14.66 10.81 -7.11
CA VAL A 128 -13.85 10.68 -5.92
C VAL A 128 -12.83 11.79 -5.81
N ALA A 129 -12.15 12.07 -6.90
CA ALA A 129 -11.17 13.14 -6.92
C ALA A 129 -11.86 14.49 -6.79
N ALA A 130 -13.04 14.62 -7.35
CA ALA A 130 -13.75 15.89 -7.32
C ALA A 130 -14.18 16.29 -5.93
N GLU A 131 -14.24 15.35 -5.03
CA GLU A 131 -14.61 15.68 -3.66
C GLU A 131 -13.46 16.20 -2.85
N ALA A 132 -12.27 16.11 -3.34
CA ALA A 132 -11.14 16.65 -2.63
C ALA A 132 -11.19 18.16 -2.71
N PRO A 133 -11.03 18.84 -1.61
CA PRO A 133 -11.22 20.28 -1.58
C PRO A 133 -10.37 21.04 -2.59
N ASP A 134 -9.18 20.63 -2.77
CA ASP A 134 -8.29 21.34 -3.64
C ASP A 134 -8.04 20.64 -4.91
N ALA A 135 -8.96 19.82 -5.28
CA ALA A 135 -8.76 19.01 -6.44
C ALA A 135 -8.70 19.85 -7.70
N GLY A 136 -9.26 21.03 -7.65
CA GLY A 136 -9.31 21.80 -8.86
C GLY A 136 -8.00 21.84 -9.55
N PRO A 137 -7.11 22.66 -9.09
CA PRO A 137 -5.86 22.80 -9.79
C PRO A 137 -5.02 21.57 -9.66
N ALA A 138 -4.98 21.03 -8.51
CA ALA A 138 -4.13 19.88 -8.33
C ALA A 138 -4.67 18.69 -9.07
N GLY A 139 -5.97 18.62 -9.11
CA GLY A 139 -6.58 17.51 -9.80
C GLY A 139 -6.20 17.48 -11.26
N ALA A 140 -5.83 18.61 -11.75
CA ALA A 140 -5.46 18.66 -13.16
C ALA A 140 -4.27 17.83 -13.44
N ILE A 141 -3.44 17.59 -12.47
CA ILE A 141 -2.32 16.80 -12.72
C ILE A 141 -2.59 15.39 -12.45
N GLY A 142 -3.60 15.16 -11.78
CA GLY A 142 -3.88 13.83 -11.26
C GLY A 142 -4.00 12.83 -12.23
#